data_53dd5656f76abb68db7ad8f2173a1dc8
#
_entry.id   53dd5656f76abb68db7ad8f2173a1dc8
#
_cell.length_a   1.000
_cell.length_b   1.000
_cell.length_c   1.000
_cell.angle_alpha   90.00
_cell.angle_beta   90.00
_cell.angle_gamma   90.00
#
_symmetry.space_group_name_H-M   'P 1'
#
loop_
_entity.id
_entity.type
_entity.pdbx_description
1 polymer ?
#
loop_
_entity_poly.entity_id
_entity_poly.type
_entity_poly.pdbx_seq_one_letter_code
_entity_poly.pdbx_strand_id
1 'polypeptide(L)'
;MATAFLSNGNDMLMMKKAGSRLFDFEFWGGIGGHLEHGELNTPMTASYREIEEETGFKQAEIENFRLRYVLMQYSDGEVRQQFVYFGETTHRAFIPSDEGDLFWVPLDELLDLHTSILIKAAIRHYLQNQETDEIWIGNVLNGEGAAARPRVEWSIMQDTISFQPVV
;
A
#
# COMPACT_ATOMS: atom_id res chain seq x y z
N MET A 1 -3.06 -6.96 6.36
CA MET A 1 -2.57 -7.01 4.96
C MET A 1 -1.26 -6.26 4.84
N ALA A 2 -0.36 -6.69 3.95
CA ALA A 2 0.79 -5.91 3.51
C ALA A 2 0.62 -5.61 2.01
N THR A 3 1.00 -4.41 1.59
CA THR A 3 0.91 -3.97 0.20
C THR A 3 2.16 -3.19 -0.14
N ALA A 4 2.75 -3.47 -1.30
CA ALA A 4 3.93 -2.80 -1.81
C ALA A 4 3.64 -2.04 -3.11
N PHE A 5 4.31 -0.92 -3.25
CA PHE A 5 4.41 -0.16 -4.48
C PHE A 5 5.88 -0.02 -4.84
N LEU A 6 6.26 -0.52 -6.02
CA LEU A 6 7.62 -0.47 -6.52
C LEU A 6 7.71 0.51 -7.68
N SER A 7 8.61 1.47 -7.61
CA SER A 7 8.89 2.41 -8.69
C SER A 7 10.08 1.97 -9.53
N ASN A 8 10.04 2.31 -10.81
CA ASN A 8 11.14 2.22 -11.74
C ASN A 8 11.20 3.52 -12.55
N GLY A 9 12.06 4.43 -12.15
CA GLY A 9 12.08 5.79 -12.71
C GLY A 9 10.75 6.52 -12.46
N ASN A 10 10.06 6.89 -13.53
CA ASN A 10 8.78 7.62 -13.46
C ASN A 10 7.55 6.70 -13.54
N ASP A 11 7.73 5.39 -13.42
CA ASP A 11 6.65 4.42 -13.45
C ASP A 11 6.51 3.71 -12.09
N MET A 12 5.30 3.30 -11.76
CA MET A 12 4.99 2.48 -10.60
C MET A 12 4.35 1.16 -11.03
N LEU A 13 4.79 0.06 -10.43
CA LEU A 13 4.20 -1.25 -10.68
C LEU A 13 2.85 -1.35 -10.00
N MET A 14 1.82 -1.55 -10.80
CA MET A 14 0.45 -1.69 -10.36
C MET A 14 -0.12 -3.03 -10.82
N MET A 15 -0.96 -3.62 -9.97
CA MET A 15 -1.71 -4.83 -10.31
C MET A 15 -3.15 -4.47 -10.68
N LYS A 16 -3.57 -4.92 -11.86
CA LYS A 16 -4.95 -4.88 -12.30
C LYS A 16 -5.61 -6.21 -11.96
N LYS A 17 -6.40 -6.22 -10.89
CA LYS A 17 -7.15 -7.42 -10.48
C LYS A 17 -8.38 -7.56 -11.36
N ALA A 18 -8.55 -8.74 -11.98
CA ALA A 18 -9.79 -9.08 -12.67
C ALA A 18 -10.94 -9.01 -11.67
N GLY A 19 -12.07 -8.47 -12.09
CA GLY A 19 -13.22 -8.27 -11.23
C GLY A 19 -13.54 -9.51 -10.41
N SER A 20 -13.63 -9.35 -9.10
CA SER A 20 -14.13 -10.42 -8.25
C SER A 20 -15.55 -10.78 -8.71
N ARG A 21 -16.06 -11.99 -8.42
CA ARG A 21 -17.46 -12.39 -8.73
C ARG A 21 -18.52 -11.40 -8.20
N LEU A 22 -18.10 -10.39 -7.42
CA LEU A 22 -18.93 -9.38 -6.80
C LEU A 22 -18.90 -8.02 -7.52
N PHE A 23 -17.92 -7.79 -8.43
CA PHE A 23 -17.75 -6.49 -9.09
C PHE A 23 -17.41 -6.70 -10.57
N ASP A 24 -18.26 -6.19 -11.45
CA ASP A 24 -18.06 -6.20 -12.92
C ASP A 24 -17.08 -5.13 -13.42
N PHE A 25 -16.24 -4.57 -12.54
CA PHE A 25 -15.31 -3.50 -12.91
C PHE A 25 -13.87 -3.83 -12.54
N GLU A 26 -12.97 -3.31 -13.35
CA GLU A 26 -11.54 -3.43 -13.14
C GLU A 26 -11.11 -2.66 -11.88
N PHE A 27 -10.29 -3.29 -11.06
CA PHE A 27 -9.81 -2.72 -9.83
C PHE A 27 -8.28 -2.78 -9.79
N TRP A 28 -7.65 -1.66 -9.44
CA TRP A 28 -6.21 -1.55 -9.37
C TRP A 28 -5.72 -1.49 -7.92
N GLY A 29 -4.58 -2.10 -7.67
CA GLY A 29 -3.92 -2.10 -6.38
C GLY A 29 -2.40 -2.19 -6.50
N GLY A 30 -1.72 -2.20 -5.36
CA GLY A 30 -0.31 -2.59 -5.28
C GLY A 30 -0.18 -4.10 -5.20
N ILE A 31 1.07 -4.57 -5.17
CA ILE A 31 1.47 -5.95 -4.95
C ILE A 31 1.20 -6.29 -3.47
N GLY A 32 0.60 -7.43 -3.16
CA GLY A 32 0.46 -7.83 -1.77
C GLY A 32 -0.85 -8.51 -1.41
N GLY A 33 -0.87 -9.09 -0.21
CA GLY A 33 -1.94 -9.93 0.28
C GLY A 33 -2.10 -9.92 1.79
N HIS A 34 -2.66 -11.00 2.30
CA HIS A 34 -2.86 -11.20 3.73
C HIS A 34 -1.57 -11.65 4.42
N LEU A 35 -1.41 -11.20 5.66
CA LEU A 35 -0.34 -11.69 6.52
C LEU A 35 -0.65 -13.13 6.92
N GLU A 36 0.32 -14.01 6.80
CA GLU A 36 0.22 -15.39 7.24
C GLU A 36 0.39 -15.52 8.77
N HIS A 37 0.12 -16.72 9.28
CA HIS A 37 0.33 -17.01 10.69
C HIS A 37 1.82 -16.85 11.05
N GLY A 38 2.12 -15.93 11.96
CA GLY A 38 3.50 -15.60 12.38
C GLY A 38 4.07 -14.33 11.74
N GLU A 39 3.46 -13.79 10.69
CA GLU A 39 3.93 -12.56 10.00
C GLU A 39 3.41 -11.26 10.63
N LEU A 40 2.49 -11.32 11.61
CA LEU A 40 1.88 -10.13 12.23
C LEU A 40 2.91 -9.16 12.82
N ASN A 41 4.02 -9.69 13.34
CA ASN A 41 5.10 -8.87 13.90
C ASN A 41 6.18 -8.51 12.88
N THR A 42 6.11 -9.05 11.69
CA THR A 42 7.09 -8.86 10.60
C THR A 42 6.40 -8.58 9.26
N PRO A 43 5.53 -7.57 9.16
CA PRO A 43 4.75 -7.31 7.95
C PRO A 43 5.62 -6.96 6.73
N MET A 44 6.86 -6.51 6.94
CA MET A 44 7.84 -6.32 5.85
C MET A 44 8.24 -7.65 5.21
N THR A 45 8.40 -8.71 5.99
CA THR A 45 8.71 -10.06 5.49
C THR A 45 7.57 -10.58 4.62
N ALA A 46 6.32 -10.41 5.09
CA ALA A 46 5.14 -10.73 4.30
C ALA A 46 5.13 -9.97 2.96
N SER A 47 5.48 -8.68 3.00
CA SER A 47 5.50 -7.86 1.79
C SER A 47 6.55 -8.34 0.77
N TYR A 48 7.74 -8.75 1.22
CA TYR A 48 8.74 -9.34 0.33
C TYR A 48 8.31 -10.69 -0.24
N ARG A 49 7.65 -11.53 0.55
CA ARG A 49 7.09 -12.82 0.07
C ARG A 49 6.08 -12.59 -1.05
N GLU A 50 5.10 -11.70 -0.83
CA GLU A 50 4.10 -11.35 -1.83
C GLU A 50 4.73 -10.77 -3.11
N ILE A 51 5.74 -9.88 -2.96
CA ILE A 51 6.45 -9.33 -4.13
C ILE A 51 7.10 -10.46 -4.94
N GLU A 52 7.79 -11.39 -4.27
CA GLU A 52 8.44 -12.51 -4.95
C GLU A 52 7.43 -13.45 -5.63
N GLU A 53 6.33 -13.78 -4.97
CA GLU A 53 5.27 -14.64 -5.48
C GLU A 53 4.55 -14.01 -6.69
N GLU A 54 4.23 -12.73 -6.61
CA GLU A 54 3.43 -12.05 -7.64
C GLU A 54 4.25 -11.49 -8.80
N THR A 55 5.53 -11.15 -8.58
CA THR A 55 6.36 -10.48 -9.60
C THR A 55 7.61 -11.26 -10.01
N GLY A 56 8.09 -12.17 -9.17
CA GLY A 56 9.37 -12.85 -9.29
C GLY A 56 10.56 -12.02 -8.81
N PHE A 57 10.37 -10.76 -8.39
CA PHE A 57 11.45 -9.92 -7.88
C PHE A 57 11.93 -10.43 -6.53
N LYS A 58 13.26 -10.52 -6.39
CA LYS A 58 13.90 -10.90 -5.13
C LYS A 58 14.13 -9.68 -4.25
N GLN A 59 14.19 -9.88 -2.95
CA GLN A 59 14.49 -8.81 -2.00
C GLN A 59 15.75 -8.02 -2.37
N ALA A 60 16.80 -8.69 -2.88
CA ALA A 60 18.06 -8.05 -3.30
C ALA A 60 17.93 -7.13 -4.53
N GLU A 61 16.80 -7.20 -5.25
CA GLU A 61 16.50 -6.39 -6.44
C GLU A 61 15.62 -5.18 -6.12
N ILE A 62 15.32 -4.99 -4.82
CA ILE A 62 14.47 -3.91 -4.33
C ILE A 62 15.30 -3.01 -3.43
N GLU A 63 15.33 -1.74 -3.77
CA GLU A 63 16.07 -0.70 -3.05
C GLU A 63 15.09 0.21 -2.29
N ASN A 64 15.57 0.90 -1.26
CA ASN A 64 14.82 1.90 -0.50
C ASN A 64 13.44 1.42 0.01
N PHE A 65 13.29 0.11 0.24
CA PHE A 65 12.01 -0.49 0.64
C PHE A 65 11.69 -0.19 2.10
N ARG A 66 10.62 0.57 2.33
CA ARG A 66 10.26 1.03 3.66
C ARG A 66 8.75 1.17 3.87
N LEU A 67 8.32 1.00 5.11
CA LEU A 67 6.96 1.30 5.52
C LEU A 67 6.71 2.80 5.42
N ARG A 68 5.67 3.20 4.71
CA ARG A 68 5.27 4.60 4.58
C ARG A 68 3.91 4.88 5.22
N TYR A 69 3.01 3.89 5.19
CA TYR A 69 1.66 4.06 5.74
C TYR A 69 1.19 2.85 6.52
N VAL A 70 0.48 3.13 7.60
CA VAL A 70 -0.40 2.20 8.30
C VAL A 70 -1.82 2.70 8.10
N LEU A 71 -2.60 2.00 7.26
CA LEU A 71 -3.96 2.40 6.95
C LEU A 71 -4.93 1.63 7.85
N MET A 72 -5.86 2.36 8.45
CA MET A 72 -6.83 1.81 9.39
C MET A 72 -8.24 2.04 8.86
N GLN A 73 -9.05 0.99 8.90
CA GLN A 73 -10.46 1.06 8.52
C GLN A 73 -11.29 0.26 9.54
N TYR A 74 -12.38 0.86 9.99
CA TYR A 74 -13.38 0.15 10.78
C TYR A 74 -14.61 -0.09 9.90
N SER A 75 -14.99 -1.36 9.74
CA SER A 75 -16.16 -1.77 8.97
C SER A 75 -16.74 -3.05 9.53
N ASP A 76 -18.06 -3.12 9.65
CA ASP A 76 -18.81 -4.31 10.08
C ASP A 76 -18.35 -4.89 11.43
N GLY A 77 -17.95 -4.03 12.37
CA GLY A 77 -17.46 -4.46 13.68
C GLY A 77 -16.00 -4.88 13.71
N GLU A 78 -15.29 -4.83 12.59
CA GLU A 78 -13.90 -5.24 12.47
C GLU A 78 -12.97 -4.06 12.18
N VAL A 79 -11.77 -4.09 12.78
CA VAL A 79 -10.67 -3.20 12.45
C VAL A 79 -9.80 -3.89 11.41
N ARG A 80 -9.68 -3.28 10.24
CA ARG A 80 -8.78 -3.72 9.18
C ARG A 80 -7.56 -2.83 9.15
N GLN A 81 -6.39 -3.46 9.16
CA GLN A 81 -5.11 -2.80 9.13
C GLN A 81 -4.34 -3.21 7.86
N GLN A 82 -3.78 -2.22 7.17
CA GLN A 82 -2.96 -2.44 5.99
C GLN A 82 -1.63 -1.68 6.13
N PHE A 83 -0.54 -2.42 6.04
CA PHE A 83 0.82 -1.86 5.98
C PHE A 83 1.18 -1.59 4.53
N VAL A 84 1.55 -0.35 4.21
CA VAL A 84 1.87 0.05 2.83
C VAL A 84 3.33 0.44 2.74
N TYR A 85 4.04 -0.30 1.93
CA TYR A 85 5.47 -0.13 1.66
C TYR A 85 5.67 0.52 0.30
N PHE A 86 6.72 1.33 0.20
CA PHE A 86 7.23 1.84 -1.06
C PHE A 86 8.70 1.47 -1.20
N GLY A 87 9.12 1.20 -2.42
CA GLY A 87 10.48 0.87 -2.76
C GLY A 87 10.76 1.13 -4.24
N GLU A 88 11.97 0.82 -4.64
CA GLU A 88 12.46 1.05 -6.00
C GLU A 88 13.06 -0.24 -6.55
N THR A 89 13.00 -0.41 -7.87
CA THR A 89 13.70 -1.48 -8.56
C THR A 89 14.16 -1.02 -9.94
N THR A 90 15.30 -1.51 -10.38
CA THR A 90 15.77 -1.32 -11.77
C THR A 90 15.23 -2.39 -12.72
N HIS A 91 14.62 -3.45 -12.20
CA HIS A 91 14.08 -4.56 -12.97
C HIS A 91 12.68 -4.23 -13.48
N ARG A 92 12.41 -4.51 -14.75
CA ARG A 92 11.10 -4.27 -15.37
C ARG A 92 10.37 -5.55 -15.79
N ALA A 93 11.10 -6.65 -15.97
CA ALA A 93 10.50 -7.91 -16.38
C ALA A 93 10.00 -8.68 -15.16
N PHE A 94 8.72 -8.94 -15.08
CA PHE A 94 8.05 -9.69 -14.03
C PHE A 94 7.47 -11.00 -14.59
N ILE A 95 7.21 -11.97 -13.73
CA ILE A 95 6.48 -13.19 -14.07
C ILE A 95 4.98 -12.92 -14.09
N PRO A 96 4.17 -13.75 -14.80
CA PRO A 96 2.72 -13.70 -14.68
C PRO A 96 2.29 -13.99 -13.24
N SER A 97 1.27 -13.29 -12.75
CA SER A 97 0.64 -13.53 -11.45
C SER A 97 -0.74 -14.15 -11.66
N ASP A 98 -1.12 -15.07 -10.78
CA ASP A 98 -2.47 -15.65 -10.75
C ASP A 98 -3.50 -14.67 -10.13
N GLU A 99 -3.04 -13.61 -9.46
CA GLU A 99 -3.91 -12.63 -8.78
C GLU A 99 -4.37 -11.48 -9.68
N GLY A 100 -3.69 -11.26 -10.80
CA GLY A 100 -4.01 -10.20 -11.75
C GLY A 100 -2.89 -9.89 -12.74
N ASP A 101 -3.16 -8.96 -13.63
CA ASP A 101 -2.18 -8.50 -14.60
C ASP A 101 -1.34 -7.34 -14.04
N LEU A 102 -0.03 -7.38 -14.24
CA LEU A 102 0.91 -6.37 -13.79
C LEU A 102 1.21 -5.35 -14.90
N PHE A 103 1.31 -4.08 -14.52
CA PHE A 103 1.60 -2.99 -15.43
C PHE A 103 2.51 -1.96 -14.78
N TRP A 104 3.49 -1.46 -15.53
CA TRP A 104 4.20 -0.24 -15.20
C TRP A 104 3.35 0.95 -15.64
N VAL A 105 2.86 1.72 -14.68
CA VAL A 105 1.96 2.86 -14.89
C VAL A 105 2.70 4.15 -14.57
N PRO A 106 2.71 5.16 -15.49
CA PRO A 106 3.28 6.46 -15.20
C PRO A 106 2.73 7.09 -13.92
N LEU A 107 3.58 7.76 -13.13
CA LEU A 107 3.20 8.34 -11.84
C LEU A 107 2.07 9.37 -11.96
N ASP A 108 2.00 10.10 -13.06
CA ASP A 108 0.97 11.10 -13.35
C ASP A 108 -0.40 10.48 -13.73
N GLU A 109 -0.43 9.20 -14.12
CA GLU A 109 -1.66 8.46 -14.45
C GLU A 109 -2.23 7.68 -13.25
N LEU A 110 -1.47 7.50 -12.16
CA LEU A 110 -1.88 6.66 -11.02
C LEU A 110 -3.20 7.08 -10.38
N LEU A 111 -3.46 8.37 -10.31
CA LEU A 111 -4.67 8.89 -9.68
C LEU A 111 -5.93 8.75 -10.54
N ASP A 112 -5.78 8.42 -11.82
CA ASP A 112 -6.89 8.14 -12.73
C ASP A 112 -7.36 6.69 -12.63
N LEU A 113 -6.53 5.80 -12.09
CA LEU A 113 -6.87 4.39 -11.90
C LEU A 113 -8.03 4.22 -10.91
N HIS A 114 -8.85 3.20 -11.14
CA HIS A 114 -9.91 2.80 -10.21
C HIS A 114 -9.31 1.97 -9.07
N THR A 115 -9.05 2.61 -7.95
CA THR A 115 -8.49 1.99 -6.75
C THR A 115 -9.41 2.23 -5.55
N SER A 116 -9.16 1.55 -4.41
CA SER A 116 -9.85 1.87 -3.16
C SER A 116 -9.56 3.32 -2.71
N ILE A 117 -10.47 3.88 -1.93
CA ILE A 117 -10.32 5.23 -1.38
C ILE A 117 -9.02 5.35 -0.57
N LEU A 118 -8.71 4.32 0.24
CA LEU A 118 -7.49 4.28 1.04
C LEU A 118 -6.23 4.29 0.18
N ILE A 119 -6.17 3.41 -0.82
CA ILE A 119 -5.01 3.32 -1.72
C ILE A 119 -4.86 4.59 -2.55
N LYS A 120 -5.96 5.14 -3.08
CA LYS A 120 -5.91 6.42 -3.82
C LYS A 120 -5.41 7.57 -2.94
N ALA A 121 -5.85 7.62 -1.68
CA ALA A 121 -5.40 8.63 -0.73
C ALA A 121 -3.92 8.44 -0.38
N ALA A 122 -3.46 7.20 -0.16
CA ALA A 122 -2.06 6.91 0.13
C ALA A 122 -1.14 7.26 -1.05
N ILE A 123 -1.50 6.88 -2.29
CA ILE A 123 -0.74 7.23 -3.49
C ILE A 123 -0.67 8.76 -3.64
N ARG A 124 -1.81 9.47 -3.52
CA ARG A 124 -1.81 10.94 -3.61
C ARG A 124 -0.92 11.58 -2.57
N HIS A 125 -1.01 11.12 -1.32
CA HIS A 125 -0.21 11.64 -0.23
C HIS A 125 1.29 11.34 -0.45
N TYR A 126 1.62 10.13 -0.92
CA TYR A 126 2.98 9.74 -1.25
C TYR A 126 3.59 10.63 -2.34
N LEU A 127 2.88 10.86 -3.45
CA LEU A 127 3.34 11.72 -4.54
C LEU A 127 3.64 13.17 -4.10
N GLN A 128 2.97 13.63 -3.04
CA GLN A 128 3.19 14.98 -2.46
C GLN A 128 4.28 15.02 -1.39
N ASN A 129 4.71 13.86 -0.86
CA ASN A 129 5.59 13.73 0.30
C ASN A 129 6.70 12.68 0.08
N GLN A 130 7.26 12.58 -1.12
CA GLN A 130 8.28 11.58 -1.45
C GLN A 130 9.57 11.75 -0.64
N GLU A 131 9.93 13.00 -0.33
CA GLU A 131 11.18 13.38 0.32
C GLU A 131 11.25 13.06 1.81
N THR A 132 10.15 12.64 2.44
CA THR A 132 10.13 12.35 3.88
C THR A 132 10.31 10.87 4.16
N ASP A 133 10.93 10.55 5.30
CA ASP A 133 11.05 9.17 5.82
C ASP A 133 9.97 8.83 6.85
N GLU A 134 9.02 9.73 7.05
CA GLU A 134 7.97 9.59 8.04
C GLU A 134 7.01 8.46 7.72
N ILE A 135 6.54 7.78 8.78
CA ILE A 135 5.46 6.79 8.70
C ILE A 135 4.15 7.50 9.06
N TRP A 136 3.15 7.35 8.20
CA TRP A 136 1.86 7.98 8.38
C TRP A 136 0.78 6.96 8.73
N ILE A 137 -0.09 7.32 9.68
CA ILE A 137 -1.32 6.58 9.94
C ILE A 137 -2.45 7.26 9.18
N GLY A 138 -3.11 6.51 8.30
CA GLY A 138 -4.29 6.96 7.59
C GLY A 138 -5.55 6.32 8.16
N ASN A 139 -6.48 7.13 8.65
CA ASN A 139 -7.75 6.66 9.19
C ASN A 139 -8.90 7.09 8.30
N VAL A 140 -9.78 6.14 7.92
CA VAL A 140 -10.97 6.45 7.13
C VAL A 140 -12.05 7.00 8.04
N LEU A 141 -12.52 8.18 7.72
CA LEU A 141 -13.68 8.79 8.34
C LEU A 141 -14.84 8.84 7.35
N ASN A 142 -16.02 8.50 7.83
CA ASN A 142 -17.23 8.77 7.09
C ASN A 142 -17.49 10.27 7.08
N GLY A 143 -17.86 10.80 5.91
CA GLY A 143 -18.31 12.18 5.86
C GLY A 143 -19.67 12.36 6.55
N GLU A 144 -20.00 13.58 6.95
CA GLU A 144 -21.27 13.90 7.57
C GLU A 144 -22.34 14.30 6.51
N GLY A 145 -23.55 13.75 6.64
CA GLY A 145 -24.70 14.06 5.79
C GLY A 145 -24.85 13.15 4.55
N ALA A 146 -26.00 13.25 3.88
CA ALA A 146 -26.44 12.32 2.82
C ALA A 146 -25.58 12.32 1.53
N ALA A 147 -24.72 13.32 1.35
CA ALA A 147 -23.81 13.45 0.19
C ALA A 147 -22.32 13.37 0.58
N ALA A 148 -22.04 13.05 1.82
CA ALA A 148 -20.69 13.06 2.35
C ALA A 148 -19.87 11.87 1.83
N ARG A 149 -18.68 12.16 1.30
CA ARG A 149 -17.75 11.14 0.82
C ARG A 149 -16.80 10.76 1.94
N PRO A 150 -16.41 9.48 2.06
CA PRO A 150 -15.36 9.08 2.96
C PRO A 150 -14.08 9.88 2.67
N ARG A 151 -13.37 10.25 3.73
CA ARG A 151 -12.07 10.93 3.64
C ARG A 151 -11.04 10.19 4.49
N VAL A 152 -9.76 10.40 4.20
CA VAL A 152 -8.68 9.86 5.01
C VAL A 152 -8.05 11.02 5.79
N GLU A 153 -7.96 10.87 7.11
CA GLU A 153 -7.17 11.74 7.97
C GLU A 153 -5.81 11.13 8.24
N TRP A 154 -4.79 11.98 8.23
CA TRP A 154 -3.39 11.59 8.37
C TRP A 154 -2.83 12.06 9.70
N SER A 155 -2.05 11.19 10.35
CA SER A 155 -1.19 11.54 11.47
C SER A 155 0.18 10.89 11.32
N ILE A 156 1.23 11.58 11.78
CA ILE A 156 2.59 11.06 11.75
C ILE A 156 2.77 10.11 12.94
N MET A 157 3.35 8.94 12.67
CA MET A 157 3.82 8.05 13.72
C MET A 157 5.17 8.56 14.21
N GLN A 158 5.21 9.03 15.42
CA GLN A 158 6.44 9.51 16.04
C GLN A 158 7.16 8.37 16.73
N ASP A 159 8.48 8.30 16.57
CA ASP A 159 9.32 7.44 17.38
C ASP A 159 9.29 7.93 18.83
N THR A 160 8.67 7.17 19.71
CA THR A 160 8.69 7.46 21.14
C THR A 160 10.03 7.04 21.72
N ILE A 161 11.00 7.92 21.58
CA ILE A 161 12.30 7.74 22.23
C ILE A 161 12.07 7.74 23.74
N SER A 162 12.34 6.56 24.32
CA SER A 162 12.65 6.30 25.70
C SER A 162 11.62 6.71 26.75
N PHE A 163 11.14 5.74 27.48
CA PHE A 163 10.73 5.88 28.86
C PHE A 163 11.81 6.65 29.63
N GLN A 164 11.68 7.94 29.74
CA GLN A 164 12.31 8.62 30.86
C GLN A 164 11.48 8.24 32.09
N PRO A 165 12.08 7.63 33.12
CA PRO A 165 11.36 7.38 34.34
C PRO A 165 10.86 8.75 34.84
N VAL A 166 9.56 8.84 35.06
CA VAL A 166 8.98 10.00 35.74
C VAL A 166 9.58 9.98 37.14
N VAL A 167 10.46 10.95 37.41
CA VAL A 167 11.05 11.19 38.72
C VAL A 167 10.00 11.88 39.60
#